data_a6511fd7c53410d6a12c87c520ee5e52
#
_entry.id   a6511fd7c53410d6a12c87c520ee5e52
#
_cell.length_a   1.000
_cell.length_b   1.000
_cell.length_c   1.000
_cell.angle_alpha   90.00
_cell.angle_beta   90.00
_cell.angle_gamma   90.00
#
_symmetry.space_group_name_H-M   'P 1'
#
loop_
_entity.id
_entity.type
_entity.pdbx_description
1 polymer ?
#
loop_
_entity_poly.entity_id
_entity_poly.type
_entity_poly.pdbx_seq_one_letter_code
_entity_poly.pdbx_strand_id
1 'polypeptide(L)'
;RKDWGPLLGEYFEKRQSLKAVVVFMDIRHPLKPIDLEMIELCENFDVPFIPVLTKSDKVSNNVCASTQQKVLKETNAPHVIAISALKGTNCEKLGKILLKYIDG
;
A
#
# COMPACT_ATOMS: atom_id res chain seq x y z
N ARG A 1 1.96 21.49 -7.90
CA ARG A 1 2.21 20.23 -7.21
C ARG A 1 3.70 19.98 -7.06
N LYS A 2 4.10 19.54 -5.92
CA LYS A 2 5.49 19.22 -5.63
C LYS A 2 5.85 17.85 -6.19
N ASP A 3 7.00 17.79 -6.83
CA ASP A 3 7.47 16.51 -7.36
C ASP A 3 8.29 15.78 -6.30
N TRP A 4 7.76 14.68 -5.80
CA TRP A 4 8.40 13.89 -4.76
C TRP A 4 9.34 12.82 -5.29
N GLY A 5 9.28 12.53 -6.60
CA GLY A 5 10.05 11.45 -7.21
C GLY A 5 11.54 11.50 -6.94
N PRO A 6 12.22 12.62 -7.25
CA PRO A 6 13.67 12.71 -7.04
C PRO A 6 14.08 12.53 -5.58
N LEU A 7 13.32 13.12 -4.65
CA LEU A 7 13.62 13.00 -3.21
C LEU A 7 13.45 11.58 -2.72
N LEU A 8 12.34 10.95 -3.11
CA LEU A 8 12.08 9.58 -2.70
C LEU A 8 13.07 8.61 -3.32
N GLY A 9 13.44 8.84 -4.59
CA GLY A 9 14.43 8.03 -5.26
C GLY A 9 15.77 8.06 -4.54
N GLU A 10 16.19 9.25 -4.11
CA GLU A 10 17.44 9.39 -3.37
C GLU A 10 17.36 8.63 -2.05
N TYR A 11 16.24 8.74 -1.36
CA TYR A 11 16.04 8.02 -0.11
C TYR A 11 16.13 6.51 -0.32
N PHE A 12 15.48 6.02 -1.36
CA PHE A 12 15.48 4.59 -1.67
C PHE A 12 16.88 4.10 -2.02
N GLU A 13 17.62 4.90 -2.76
CA GLU A 13 18.99 4.57 -3.14
C GLU A 13 19.90 4.38 -1.95
N LYS A 14 19.74 5.22 -0.94
CA LYS A 14 20.61 5.24 0.23
C LYS A 14 20.10 4.39 1.37
N ARG A 15 18.90 3.84 1.25
CA ARG A 15 18.32 3.08 2.34
C ARG A 15 19.14 1.82 2.60
N GLN A 16 19.28 1.49 3.87
CA GLN A 16 19.93 0.26 4.29
C GLN A 16 18.98 -0.64 5.05
N SER A 17 17.98 -0.04 5.70
CA SER A 17 17.08 -0.77 6.58
C SER A 17 15.62 -0.72 6.16
N LEU A 18 15.34 -0.20 4.97
CA LEU A 18 13.96 -0.13 4.47
C LEU A 18 13.49 -1.54 4.09
N LYS A 19 12.50 -2.05 4.82
CA LYS A 19 12.03 -3.42 4.65
C LYS A 19 10.81 -3.52 3.74
N ALA A 20 9.94 -2.52 3.79
CA ALA A 20 8.72 -2.50 2.98
C ALA A 20 8.13 -1.11 3.03
N VAL A 21 7.28 -0.81 2.07
CA VAL A 21 6.54 0.45 2.02
C VAL A 21 5.06 0.15 2.04
N VAL A 22 4.34 0.77 2.96
CA VAL A 22 2.89 0.65 3.00
C VAL A 22 2.31 1.81 2.21
N VAL A 23 1.49 1.50 1.23
CA VAL A 23 0.86 2.53 0.40
C VAL A 23 -0.61 2.61 0.80
N PHE A 24 -0.95 3.62 1.60
CA PHE A 24 -2.32 3.82 2.05
C PHE A 24 -3.14 4.54 0.98
N MET A 25 -4.29 3.96 0.64
CA MET A 25 -5.19 4.54 -0.35
C MET A 25 -6.61 4.48 0.17
N ASP A 26 -7.35 5.58 0.04
CA ASP A 26 -8.77 5.58 0.38
C ASP A 26 -9.47 4.61 -0.57
N ILE A 27 -10.24 3.67 -0.02
CA ILE A 27 -10.87 2.62 -0.84
C ILE A 27 -11.81 3.18 -1.92
N ARG A 28 -12.29 4.40 -1.72
CA ARG A 28 -13.18 5.04 -2.70
C ARG A 28 -12.41 5.65 -3.87
N HIS A 29 -11.10 5.89 -3.70
CA HIS A 29 -10.27 6.56 -4.71
C HIS A 29 -8.88 5.92 -4.77
N PRO A 30 -8.79 4.64 -5.12
CA PRO A 30 -7.49 3.96 -5.12
C PRO A 30 -6.67 4.33 -6.36
N LEU A 31 -5.37 4.09 -6.26
CA LEU A 31 -4.45 4.20 -7.39
C LEU A 31 -4.41 5.60 -8.03
N LYS A 32 -4.34 6.62 -7.17
CA LYS A 32 -4.11 7.97 -7.64
C LYS A 32 -2.71 8.08 -8.23
N PRO A 33 -2.44 9.13 -9.03
CA PRO A 33 -1.10 9.29 -9.62
C PRO A 33 0.03 9.23 -8.60
N ILE A 34 -0.16 9.80 -7.40
CA ILE A 34 0.88 9.75 -6.36
C ILE A 34 1.09 8.32 -5.86
N ASP A 35 0.02 7.54 -5.77
CA ASP A 35 0.12 6.15 -5.35
C ASP A 35 0.90 5.33 -6.39
N LEU A 36 0.62 5.55 -7.66
CA LEU A 36 1.29 4.84 -8.74
C LEU A 36 2.77 5.21 -8.81
N GLU A 37 3.11 6.47 -8.55
CA GLU A 37 4.50 6.91 -8.48
C GLU A 37 5.25 6.18 -7.37
N MET A 38 4.64 6.05 -6.21
CA MET A 38 5.27 5.37 -5.08
C MET A 38 5.48 3.89 -5.39
N ILE A 39 4.48 3.26 -6.00
CA ILE A 39 4.57 1.85 -6.37
C ILE A 39 5.70 1.64 -7.39
N GLU A 40 5.78 2.53 -8.36
CA GLU A 40 6.83 2.46 -9.37
C GLU A 40 8.23 2.58 -8.74
N LEU A 41 8.37 3.49 -7.78
CA LEU A 41 9.64 3.62 -7.07
C LEU A 41 10.01 2.32 -6.35
N CYS A 42 9.04 1.73 -5.68
CA CYS A 42 9.27 0.47 -4.98
C CYS A 42 9.73 -0.61 -5.95
N GLU A 43 9.08 -0.70 -7.11
CA GLU A 43 9.44 -1.69 -8.10
C GLU A 43 10.83 -1.44 -8.69
N ASN A 44 11.17 -0.18 -8.95
CA ASN A 44 12.47 0.16 -9.51
C ASN A 44 13.63 -0.15 -8.57
N PHE A 45 13.41 -0.09 -7.27
CA PHE A 45 14.44 -0.35 -6.28
C PHE A 45 14.28 -1.68 -5.55
N ASP A 46 13.39 -2.53 -6.06
CA ASP A 46 13.14 -3.87 -5.50
C ASP A 46 12.76 -3.83 -4.02
N VAL A 47 11.96 -2.83 -3.64
CA VAL A 47 11.44 -2.72 -2.28
C VAL A 47 10.02 -3.30 -2.26
N PRO A 48 9.73 -4.24 -1.36
CA PRO A 48 8.37 -4.75 -1.24
C PRO A 48 7.39 -3.63 -0.88
N PHE A 49 6.19 -3.69 -1.43
CA PHE A 49 5.17 -2.71 -1.08
C PHE A 49 3.85 -3.41 -0.79
N ILE A 50 3.07 -2.80 0.08
CA ILE A 50 1.80 -3.36 0.53
C ILE A 50 0.72 -2.30 0.35
N PRO A 51 -0.13 -2.43 -0.69
CA PRO A 51 -1.27 -1.53 -0.82
C PRO A 51 -2.27 -1.79 0.30
N VAL A 52 -2.67 -0.73 0.97
CA VAL A 52 -3.66 -0.81 2.05
C VAL A 52 -4.80 0.13 1.70
N LEU A 53 -5.99 -0.45 1.54
CA LEU A 53 -7.20 0.32 1.26
C LEU A 53 -7.83 0.72 2.58
N THR A 54 -7.90 2.01 2.84
CA THR A 54 -8.46 2.52 4.10
C THR A 54 -9.95 2.81 3.98
N LYS A 55 -10.60 2.98 5.11
CA LYS A 55 -12.01 3.37 5.20
C LYS A 55 -12.93 2.36 4.53
N SER A 56 -12.63 1.07 4.72
CA SER A 56 -13.47 0.01 4.14
C SER A 56 -14.91 0.08 4.63
N ASP A 57 -15.16 0.72 5.77
CA ASP A 57 -16.51 0.89 6.30
C ASP A 57 -17.36 1.85 5.45
N LYS A 58 -16.76 2.60 4.54
CA LYS A 58 -17.48 3.56 3.70
C LYS A 58 -18.07 2.94 2.44
N VAL A 59 -17.80 1.66 2.18
CA VAL A 59 -18.31 0.99 0.99
C VAL A 59 -18.92 -0.36 1.39
N SER A 60 -19.70 -0.94 0.47
CA SER A 60 -20.30 -2.24 0.70
C SER A 60 -19.24 -3.34 0.64
N ASN A 61 -19.58 -4.51 1.16
CA ASN A 61 -18.67 -5.65 1.12
C ASN A 61 -18.33 -6.03 -0.33
N ASN A 62 -19.29 -5.93 -1.24
CA ASN A 62 -19.04 -6.24 -2.64
C ASN A 62 -18.05 -5.25 -3.27
N VAL A 63 -18.23 -3.97 -3.00
CA VAL A 63 -17.31 -2.95 -3.52
C VAL A 63 -15.93 -3.13 -2.90
N CYS A 64 -15.88 -3.46 -1.61
CA CYS A 64 -14.61 -3.70 -0.92
C CYS A 64 -13.85 -4.83 -1.61
N ALA A 65 -14.52 -5.95 -1.84
CA ALA A 65 -13.88 -7.10 -2.48
C ALA A 65 -13.43 -6.80 -3.90
N SER A 66 -14.29 -6.14 -4.69
CA SER A 66 -13.95 -5.84 -6.08
C SER A 66 -12.81 -4.83 -6.18
N THR A 67 -12.75 -3.87 -5.26
CA THR A 67 -11.66 -2.89 -5.26
C THR A 67 -10.33 -3.54 -4.91
N GLN A 68 -10.35 -4.47 -3.93
CA GLN A 68 -9.14 -5.23 -3.60
C GLN A 68 -8.63 -6.02 -4.80
N GLN A 69 -9.53 -6.67 -5.52
CA GLN A 69 -9.14 -7.43 -6.71
C GLN A 69 -8.58 -6.52 -7.80
N LYS A 70 -9.18 -5.36 -7.99
CA LYS A 70 -8.69 -4.41 -8.98
C LYS A 70 -7.26 -3.95 -8.66
N VAL A 71 -7.01 -3.58 -7.41
CA VAL A 71 -5.69 -3.12 -7.01
C VAL A 71 -4.68 -4.25 -7.12
N LEU A 72 -5.06 -5.46 -6.70
CA LEU A 72 -4.18 -6.61 -6.80
C LEU A 72 -3.79 -6.89 -8.26
N LYS A 73 -4.76 -6.79 -9.16
CA LYS A 73 -4.52 -7.04 -10.57
C LYS A 73 -3.65 -5.99 -11.23
N GLU A 74 -3.80 -4.73 -10.83
CA GLU A 74 -3.11 -3.63 -11.49
C GLU A 74 -1.73 -3.32 -10.91
N THR A 75 -1.38 -3.85 -9.76
CA THR A 75 -0.12 -3.48 -9.10
C THR A 75 0.89 -4.59 -8.96
N ASN A 76 0.56 -5.83 -9.25
CA ASN A 76 1.44 -6.97 -9.01
C ASN A 76 1.87 -7.11 -7.55
N ALA A 77 1.11 -6.55 -6.64
CA ALA A 77 1.41 -6.66 -5.21
C ALA A 77 1.18 -8.10 -4.75
N PRO A 78 1.97 -8.60 -3.79
CA PRO A 78 1.75 -9.95 -3.26
C PRO A 78 0.44 -10.08 -2.52
N HIS A 79 -0.03 -8.99 -1.92
CA HIS A 79 -1.34 -8.97 -1.29
C HIS A 79 -1.81 -7.51 -1.13
N VAL A 80 -3.12 -7.35 -1.03
CA VAL A 80 -3.77 -6.08 -0.80
C VAL A 80 -4.71 -6.29 0.38
N ILE A 81 -4.72 -5.37 1.33
CA ILE A 81 -5.57 -5.50 2.51
C ILE A 81 -6.47 -4.26 2.64
N ALA A 82 -7.73 -4.49 2.98
CA ALA A 82 -8.67 -3.39 3.24
C ALA A 82 -8.88 -3.29 4.75
N ILE A 83 -8.74 -2.08 5.29
CA ILE A 83 -8.88 -1.85 6.72
C ILE A 83 -9.91 -0.78 7.00
N SER A 84 -10.43 -0.80 8.25
CA SER A 84 -11.25 0.27 8.77
C SER A 84 -10.72 0.60 10.17
N ALA A 85 -10.05 1.74 10.31
CA ALA A 85 -9.58 2.19 11.62
C ALA A 85 -10.77 2.47 12.53
N LEU A 86 -11.86 2.98 11.96
CA LEU A 86 -13.06 3.29 12.74
C LEU A 86 -13.64 2.04 13.40
N LYS A 87 -13.67 0.91 12.70
CA LYS A 87 -14.24 -0.33 13.21
C LYS A 87 -13.20 -1.35 13.63
N GLY A 88 -11.92 -1.04 13.47
CA GLY A 88 -10.84 -1.95 13.81
C GLY A 88 -10.67 -3.12 12.85
N THR A 89 -11.39 -3.12 11.71
CA THR A 89 -11.36 -4.22 10.76
C THR A 89 -9.97 -4.39 10.16
N ASN A 90 -9.42 -5.60 10.27
CA ASN A 90 -8.14 -5.98 9.68
C ASN A 90 -6.91 -5.19 10.14
N CYS A 91 -7.05 -4.32 11.15
CA CYS A 91 -5.90 -3.56 11.64
C CYS A 91 -4.86 -4.48 12.27
N GLU A 92 -5.29 -5.47 13.03
CA GLU A 92 -4.39 -6.44 13.63
C GLU A 92 -3.72 -7.29 12.54
N LYS A 93 -4.48 -7.67 11.53
CA LYS A 93 -3.95 -8.46 10.42
C LYS A 93 -2.86 -7.70 9.68
N LEU A 94 -3.06 -6.40 9.47
CA LEU A 94 -2.04 -5.56 8.85
C LEU A 94 -0.78 -5.54 9.70
N GLY A 95 -0.93 -5.38 11.02
CA GLY A 95 0.22 -5.41 11.91
C GLY A 95 1.02 -6.70 11.80
N LYS A 96 0.33 -7.83 11.71
CA LYS A 96 1.00 -9.13 11.57
C LYS A 96 1.75 -9.24 10.24
N ILE A 97 1.17 -8.71 9.17
CA ILE A 97 1.82 -8.69 7.87
C ILE A 97 3.12 -7.88 7.95
N LEU A 98 3.07 -6.70 8.57
CA LEU A 98 4.22 -5.84 8.68
C LEU A 98 5.34 -6.47 9.50
N LEU A 99 4.99 -7.19 10.56
CA LEU A 99 5.99 -7.85 11.39
C LEU A 99 6.81 -8.86 10.60
N LYS A 100 6.23 -9.50 9.61
CA LYS A 100 6.96 -10.46 8.77
C LYS A 100 8.11 -9.80 8.02
N TYR A 101 7.97 -8.54 7.65
CA TYR A 101 9.03 -7.83 6.94
C TYR A 101 10.11 -7.35 7.87
N ILE A 102 9.79 -7.13 9.15
CA ILE A 102 10.76 -6.69 10.14
C ILE A 102 11.56 -7.86 10.68
N ASP A 103 10.87 -8.95 11.01
CA ASP A 103 11.47 -10.11 11.65
C ASP A 103 12.07 -11.09 10.64
N GLY A 104 11.61 -11.02 9.41
CA GLY A 104 12.10 -11.91 8.36
C GLY A 104 13.34 -11.38 7.72
#